data_722bfd80200f0fc42369e65e70eff569
#
_entry.id   722bfd80200f0fc42369e65e70eff569
#
_cell.length_a   1.000
_cell.length_b   1.000
_cell.length_c   1.000
_cell.angle_alpha   90.00
_cell.angle_beta   90.00
_cell.angle_gamma   90.00
#
_symmetry.space_group_name_H-M   'P 1'
#
loop_
_entity.id
_entity.type
_entity.pdbx_description
1 polymer ?
#
loop_
_entity_poly.entity_id
_entity_poly.type
_entity_poly.pdbx_seq_one_letter_code
_entity_poly.pdbx_strand_id
1 'polypeptide(L)'
;AALEAWFANPPEEIILAWGGNISTESLYTTNQTTNPPNGFTITADTKSEGMEVELMANPTDSLRISMNISRTEASYSNVGGTFGEYIEERLAYYRSTAAGQMRIWGAAGPTILEQWADQGGFLGNYQRLKLQDGAATPELREWRFNAVANYTFLDGALKGLNIGGGVRWQDEIAIGYPMYYDDNGDPTYDINNPYMGPDEWNFDMWAGYE
;
A
#
# COMPACT_ATOMS: atom_id res chain seq x y z
N ALA A 1 31.91 0.53 38.96
CA ALA A 1 32.60 1.84 38.81
C ALA A 1 32.74 2.29 37.33
N ALA A 2 33.47 1.56 36.46
CA ALA A 2 33.65 1.99 35.06
C ALA A 2 32.35 1.91 34.25
N LEU A 3 31.58 0.83 34.42
CA LEU A 3 30.28 0.65 33.76
C LEU A 3 29.24 1.69 34.23
N GLU A 4 29.22 1.99 35.52
CA GLU A 4 28.33 3.00 36.10
C GLU A 4 28.69 4.42 35.61
N ALA A 5 29.98 4.73 35.49
CA ALA A 5 30.44 6.00 34.92
C ALA A 5 30.07 6.13 33.43
N TRP A 6 30.12 5.03 32.68
CA TRP A 6 29.74 5.01 31.29
C TRP A 6 28.22 5.16 31.11
N PHE A 7 27.40 4.46 31.93
CA PHE A 7 25.97 4.65 31.95
C PHE A 7 25.52 6.03 32.42
N ALA A 8 26.27 6.65 33.31
CA ALA A 8 25.99 8.01 33.78
C ALA A 8 26.33 9.08 32.74
N ASN A 9 27.25 8.78 31.82
CA ASN A 9 27.70 9.73 30.80
C ASN A 9 28.10 8.96 29.53
N PRO A 10 27.15 8.40 28.78
CA PRO A 10 27.47 7.68 27.56
C PRO A 10 28.09 8.62 26.52
N PRO A 11 28.95 8.11 25.64
CA PRO A 11 29.54 8.91 24.56
C PRO A 11 28.44 9.54 23.69
N GLU A 12 28.69 10.81 23.31
CA GLU A 12 27.76 11.58 22.49
C GLU A 12 27.37 10.86 21.21
N GLU A 13 28.32 10.21 20.57
CA GLU A 13 28.13 9.41 19.36
C GLU A 13 27.09 8.28 19.54
N ILE A 14 27.05 7.68 20.73
CA ILE A 14 26.08 6.63 21.05
C ILE A 14 24.68 7.23 21.28
N ILE A 15 24.60 8.37 21.95
CA ILE A 15 23.33 9.08 22.16
C ILE A 15 22.73 9.51 20.81
N LEU A 16 23.55 10.10 19.95
CA LEU A 16 23.13 10.53 18.61
C LEU A 16 22.75 9.34 17.72
N ALA A 17 23.49 8.24 17.78
CA ALA A 17 23.17 7.03 17.05
C ALA A 17 21.82 6.42 17.46
N TRP A 18 21.44 6.59 18.70
CA TRP A 18 20.14 6.16 19.20
C TRP A 18 19.01 7.13 18.84
N GLY A 19 19.32 8.24 18.16
CA GLY A 19 18.33 9.29 17.86
C GLY A 19 17.93 10.10 19.09
N GLY A 20 18.69 9.99 20.18
CA GLY A 20 18.48 10.75 21.42
C GLY A 20 18.92 12.19 21.26
N ASN A 21 18.23 13.10 21.95
CA ASN A 21 18.75 14.46 22.19
C ASN A 21 19.66 14.42 23.39
N ILE A 22 20.79 15.12 23.28
CA ILE A 22 21.65 15.37 24.43
C ILE A 22 20.92 16.40 25.28
N SER A 23 20.25 15.92 26.33
CA SER A 23 19.67 16.80 27.34
C SER A 23 20.59 16.85 28.56
N THR A 24 20.86 18.05 29.03
CA THR A 24 21.63 18.27 30.27
C THR A 24 20.83 17.90 31.52
N GLU A 25 19.52 17.62 31.39
CA GLU A 25 18.64 17.40 32.54
C GLU A 25 18.29 15.94 32.79
N SER A 26 18.42 15.05 31.82
CA SER A 26 18.15 13.61 31.99
C SER A 26 18.76 12.76 30.89
N LEU A 27 19.72 11.93 31.25
CA LEU A 27 20.29 10.88 30.40
C LEU A 27 19.29 9.73 30.10
N TYR A 28 18.11 9.74 30.68
CA TYR A 28 17.11 8.67 30.61
C TYR A 28 15.86 8.99 29.79
N THR A 29 15.85 10.05 29.00
CA THR A 29 14.78 10.25 28.00
C THR A 29 14.96 9.35 26.79
N THR A 30 15.37 8.12 27.02
CA THR A 30 15.79 7.15 26.03
C THR A 30 14.65 6.37 25.38
N ASN A 31 13.42 6.68 25.64
CA ASN A 31 12.28 6.05 24.95
C ASN A 31 12.16 6.42 23.46
N GLN A 32 13.07 7.24 22.95
CA GLN A 32 13.04 7.68 21.54
C GLN A 32 14.17 7.11 20.68
N THR A 33 15.07 6.35 21.27
CA THR A 33 16.30 5.91 20.62
C THR A 33 16.13 4.81 19.59
N THR A 34 15.03 4.08 19.65
CA THR A 34 14.70 3.02 18.69
C THR A 34 13.63 3.43 17.67
N ASN A 35 13.01 4.58 17.86
CA ASN A 35 12.00 5.09 16.94
C ASN A 35 12.63 6.02 15.90
N PRO A 36 12.13 6.03 14.66
CA PRO A 36 12.51 7.02 13.68
C PRO A 36 12.15 8.44 14.17
N PRO A 37 12.82 9.48 13.65
CA PRO A 37 12.50 10.86 14.00
C PRO A 37 11.02 11.17 13.85
N ASN A 38 10.48 12.02 14.72
CA ASN A 38 9.08 12.45 14.65
C ASN A 38 8.76 13.06 13.28
N GLY A 39 7.66 12.62 12.68
CA GLY A 39 7.25 13.05 11.35
C GLY A 39 7.91 12.29 10.19
N PHE A 40 8.75 11.29 10.49
CA PHE A 40 9.34 10.43 9.48
C PHE A 40 8.33 9.36 9.10
N THR A 41 7.85 9.40 7.88
CA THR A 41 6.82 8.49 7.36
C THR A 41 7.35 7.68 6.20
N ILE A 42 6.85 6.46 6.09
CA ILE A 42 7.08 5.64 4.90
C ILE A 42 6.15 6.16 3.80
N THR A 43 6.73 6.48 2.66
CA THR A 43 6.03 6.92 1.48
C THR A 43 6.14 5.89 0.37
N ALA A 44 5.20 5.92 -0.55
CA ALA A 44 5.27 5.20 -1.81
C ALA A 44 4.71 6.10 -2.90
N ASP A 45 5.23 5.96 -4.09
CA ASP A 45 4.66 6.57 -5.27
C ASP A 45 3.60 5.63 -5.84
N THR A 46 2.51 6.18 -6.38
CA THR A 46 1.52 5.41 -7.12
C THR A 46 1.52 5.90 -8.55
N LYS A 47 1.76 4.99 -9.48
CA LYS A 47 1.61 5.23 -10.90
C LYS A 47 0.26 4.66 -11.34
N SER A 48 -0.57 5.47 -12.00
CA SER A 48 -1.83 5.03 -12.58
C SER A 48 -1.86 5.39 -14.06
N GLU A 49 -2.20 4.41 -14.88
CA GLU A 49 -2.35 4.55 -16.33
C GLU A 49 -3.67 3.90 -16.75
N GLY A 50 -4.30 4.44 -17.80
CA GLY A 50 -5.56 3.88 -18.23
C GLY A 50 -6.01 4.39 -19.59
N MET A 51 -7.06 3.77 -20.08
CA MET A 51 -7.78 4.20 -21.28
C MET A 51 -9.27 4.12 -21.05
N GLU A 52 -10.01 4.95 -21.75
CA GLU A 52 -11.45 4.95 -21.75
C GLU A 52 -11.98 5.11 -23.16
N VAL A 53 -13.00 4.35 -23.49
CA VAL A 53 -13.72 4.45 -24.78
C VAL A 53 -15.20 4.62 -24.49
N GLU A 54 -15.76 5.70 -25.02
CA GLU A 54 -17.19 5.99 -24.96
C GLU A 54 -17.82 5.87 -26.36
N LEU A 55 -19.02 5.27 -26.39
CA LEU A 55 -19.86 5.23 -27.58
C LEU A 55 -21.26 5.68 -27.24
N MET A 56 -21.74 6.69 -27.96
CA MET A 56 -23.15 7.08 -27.96
C MET A 56 -23.72 6.93 -29.37
N ALA A 57 -24.85 6.24 -29.49
CA ALA A 57 -25.48 6.01 -30.77
C ALA A 57 -27.00 6.13 -30.67
N ASN A 58 -27.60 6.67 -31.71
CA ASN A 58 -29.05 6.66 -31.94
C ASN A 58 -29.30 5.92 -33.26
N PRO A 59 -29.30 4.56 -33.27
CA PRO A 59 -29.44 3.78 -34.50
C PRO A 59 -30.77 4.01 -35.20
N THR A 60 -31.79 4.39 -34.43
CA THR A 60 -33.11 4.84 -34.92
C THR A 60 -33.60 5.99 -34.07
N ASP A 61 -34.68 6.67 -34.51
CA ASP A 61 -35.32 7.73 -33.71
C ASP A 61 -35.87 7.20 -32.37
N SER A 62 -36.14 5.90 -32.30
CA SER A 62 -36.69 5.22 -31.11
C SER A 62 -35.63 4.69 -30.17
N LEU A 63 -34.41 4.41 -30.61
CA LEU A 63 -33.39 3.69 -29.84
C LEU A 63 -32.18 4.56 -29.57
N ARG A 64 -31.88 4.73 -28.29
CA ARG A 64 -30.66 5.35 -27.81
C ARG A 64 -29.81 4.34 -27.06
N ILE A 65 -28.52 4.30 -27.37
CA ILE A 65 -27.52 3.42 -26.74
C ILE A 65 -26.36 4.29 -26.27
N SER A 66 -25.90 4.05 -25.05
CA SER A 66 -24.66 4.62 -24.52
C SER A 66 -23.84 3.48 -23.90
N MET A 67 -22.57 3.40 -24.24
CA MET A 67 -21.64 2.41 -23.70
C MET A 67 -20.33 3.08 -23.35
N ASN A 68 -19.69 2.58 -22.31
CA ASN A 68 -18.38 2.99 -21.87
C ASN A 68 -17.60 1.77 -21.42
N ILE A 69 -16.37 1.68 -21.84
CA ILE A 69 -15.39 0.71 -21.34
C ILE A 69 -14.13 1.45 -20.90
N SER A 70 -13.66 1.14 -19.72
CA SER A 70 -12.41 1.70 -19.20
C SER A 70 -11.51 0.62 -18.66
N ARG A 71 -10.20 0.84 -18.84
CA ARG A 71 -9.14 0.07 -18.21
C ARG A 71 -8.28 1.03 -17.38
N THR A 72 -8.01 0.66 -16.14
CA THR A 72 -7.13 1.41 -15.26
C THR A 72 -6.17 0.45 -14.58
N GLU A 73 -4.88 0.66 -14.76
CA GLU A 73 -3.83 -0.04 -14.03
C GLU A 73 -3.20 0.93 -13.04
N ALA A 74 -2.94 0.48 -11.83
CA ALA A 74 -2.17 1.25 -10.86
C ALA A 74 -1.22 0.32 -10.10
N SER A 75 -0.02 0.79 -9.87
CA SER A 75 1.00 0.06 -9.14
C SER A 75 1.74 0.98 -8.18
N TYR A 76 2.26 0.39 -7.11
CA TYR A 76 3.17 1.08 -6.21
C TYR A 76 4.58 1.07 -6.78
N SER A 77 5.31 2.14 -6.52
CA SER A 77 6.74 2.23 -6.80
C SER A 77 7.43 3.05 -5.73
N ASN A 78 8.76 2.94 -5.64
CA ASN A 78 9.57 3.68 -4.66
C ASN A 78 9.05 3.54 -3.23
N VAL A 79 8.58 2.35 -2.87
CA VAL A 79 8.08 2.06 -1.52
C VAL A 79 9.23 2.20 -0.52
N GLY A 80 9.01 3.01 0.50
CA GLY A 80 9.99 3.29 1.55
C GLY A 80 10.76 4.59 1.34
N GLY A 81 11.05 5.00 0.10
CA GLY A 81 11.73 6.26 -0.21
C GLY A 81 12.91 6.53 0.72
N THR A 82 12.99 7.75 1.26
CA THR A 82 14.05 8.18 2.20
C THR A 82 14.05 7.39 3.52
N PHE A 83 12.94 6.72 3.87
CA PHE A 83 12.90 5.86 5.06
C PHE A 83 13.77 4.62 4.90
N GLY A 84 13.86 4.09 3.68
CA GLY A 84 14.75 2.98 3.37
C GLY A 84 16.22 3.33 3.56
N GLU A 85 16.64 4.49 3.05
CA GLU A 85 18.00 5.00 3.23
C GLU A 85 18.32 5.15 4.72
N TYR A 86 17.39 5.70 5.50
CA TYR A 86 17.54 5.83 6.96
C TYR A 86 17.73 4.48 7.65
N ILE A 87 16.93 3.46 7.29
CA ILE A 87 17.07 2.11 7.87
C ILE A 87 18.43 1.51 7.52
N GLU A 88 18.85 1.57 6.28
CA GLU A 88 20.13 1.02 5.83
C GLU A 88 21.33 1.70 6.52
N GLU A 89 21.28 3.02 6.62
CA GLU A 89 22.31 3.80 7.33
C GLU A 89 22.39 3.40 8.82
N ARG A 90 21.24 3.29 9.49
CA ARG A 90 21.19 2.89 10.90
C ARG A 90 21.65 1.45 11.11
N LEU A 91 21.27 0.52 10.26
CA LEU A 91 21.73 -0.86 10.32
C LEU A 91 23.24 -0.97 10.11
N ALA A 92 23.78 -0.24 9.13
CA ALA A 92 25.23 -0.18 8.89
C ALA A 92 25.96 0.33 10.13
N TYR A 93 25.45 1.39 10.77
CA TYR A 93 26.00 1.92 12.00
C TYR A 93 25.95 0.91 13.14
N TYR A 94 24.80 0.29 13.41
CA TYR A 94 24.66 -0.67 14.50
C TYR A 94 25.48 -1.97 14.27
N ARG A 95 25.70 -2.36 13.03
CA ARG A 95 26.55 -3.52 12.70
C ARG A 95 28.04 -3.23 12.91
N SER A 96 28.46 -1.98 12.71
CA SER A 96 29.86 -1.58 12.76
C SER A 96 30.32 -1.03 14.11
N THR A 97 29.41 -0.78 15.05
CA THR A 97 29.74 -0.13 16.32
C THR A 97 29.29 -0.92 17.55
N ALA A 98 29.85 -0.58 18.70
CA ALA A 98 29.44 -1.14 20.00
C ALA A 98 27.98 -0.78 20.36
N ALA A 99 27.43 0.29 19.80
CA ALA A 99 26.05 0.71 20.05
C ALA A 99 25.05 -0.38 19.68
N GLY A 100 25.28 -1.10 18.59
CA GLY A 100 24.42 -2.21 18.17
C GLY A 100 24.38 -3.40 19.13
N GLN A 101 25.43 -3.57 19.92
CA GLN A 101 25.56 -4.66 20.90
C GLN A 101 24.97 -4.32 22.28
N MET A 102 24.53 -3.09 22.46
CA MET A 102 23.94 -2.66 23.73
C MET A 102 22.52 -3.23 23.87
N ARG A 103 22.23 -3.74 25.07
CA ARG A 103 20.92 -4.32 25.39
C ARG A 103 19.94 -3.25 25.78
N ILE A 104 18.71 -3.34 25.27
CA ILE A 104 17.67 -2.30 25.44
C ILE A 104 17.07 -2.34 26.85
N TRP A 105 16.89 -3.52 27.42
CA TRP A 105 16.21 -3.70 28.72
C TRP A 105 17.09 -4.45 29.73
N GLY A 106 18.34 -4.10 29.83
CA GLY A 106 19.27 -4.77 30.75
C GLY A 106 19.80 -6.10 30.23
N ALA A 107 20.29 -6.95 31.13
CA ALA A 107 21.07 -8.13 30.77
C ALA A 107 20.29 -9.21 29.98
N ALA A 108 18.98 -9.22 30.07
CA ALA A 108 18.12 -10.22 29.41
C ALA A 108 17.40 -9.73 28.16
N GLY A 109 17.44 -8.43 27.88
CA GLY A 109 16.78 -7.86 26.70
C GLY A 109 17.57 -8.10 25.41
N PRO A 110 16.94 -7.90 24.25
CA PRO A 110 17.61 -7.94 22.95
C PRO A 110 18.63 -6.80 22.84
N THR A 111 19.61 -6.96 21.99
CA THR A 111 20.47 -5.87 21.57
C THR A 111 19.71 -4.91 20.65
N ILE A 112 20.23 -3.71 20.47
CA ILE A 112 19.67 -2.74 19.52
C ILE A 112 19.67 -3.33 18.10
N LEU A 113 20.75 -3.99 17.71
CA LEU A 113 20.85 -4.62 16.40
C LEU A 113 19.80 -5.75 16.22
N GLU A 114 19.62 -6.61 17.23
CA GLU A 114 18.57 -7.63 17.20
C GLU A 114 17.17 -7.01 17.08
N GLN A 115 16.87 -5.95 17.85
CA GLN A 115 15.59 -5.25 17.77
C GLN A 115 15.33 -4.63 16.38
N TRP A 116 16.38 -4.16 15.72
CA TRP A 116 16.26 -3.58 14.37
C TRP A 116 16.20 -4.64 13.27
N ALA A 117 16.98 -5.70 13.39
CA ALA A 117 17.17 -6.72 12.38
C ALA A 117 16.20 -7.92 12.50
N ASP A 118 15.56 -8.09 13.66
CA ASP A 118 14.59 -9.17 13.86
C ASP A 118 13.38 -9.03 12.92
N GLN A 119 12.78 -10.17 12.56
CA GLN A 119 11.63 -10.24 11.65
C GLN A 119 10.41 -9.42 12.14
N GLY A 120 10.27 -9.26 13.45
CA GLY A 120 9.29 -8.37 14.06
C GLY A 120 9.75 -6.93 14.26
N GLY A 121 11.01 -6.63 13.96
CA GLY A 121 11.63 -5.32 14.12
C GLY A 121 11.41 -4.38 12.94
N PHE A 122 12.13 -3.25 12.94
CA PHE A 122 12.01 -2.23 11.89
C PHE A 122 12.36 -2.76 10.50
N LEU A 123 13.44 -3.53 10.38
CA LEU A 123 13.89 -4.08 9.10
C LEU A 123 12.86 -5.04 8.52
N GLY A 124 12.36 -5.97 9.31
CA GLY A 124 11.38 -6.95 8.83
C GLY A 124 10.07 -6.29 8.39
N ASN A 125 9.60 -5.26 9.10
CA ASN A 125 8.42 -4.49 8.69
C ASN A 125 8.67 -3.70 7.41
N TYR A 126 9.83 -3.06 7.29
CA TYR A 126 10.23 -2.34 6.09
C TYR A 126 10.35 -3.27 4.87
N GLN A 127 11.00 -4.43 5.03
CA GLN A 127 11.14 -5.42 3.96
C GLN A 127 9.77 -5.90 3.46
N ARG A 128 8.83 -6.18 4.37
CA ARG A 128 7.45 -6.54 3.99
C ARG A 128 6.75 -5.45 3.17
N LEU A 129 6.98 -4.19 3.50
CA LEU A 129 6.45 -3.08 2.70
C LEU A 129 7.13 -2.99 1.33
N LYS A 130 8.44 -3.16 1.28
CA LYS A 130 9.21 -3.17 0.02
C LYS A 130 8.77 -4.27 -0.95
N LEU A 131 8.27 -5.40 -0.46
CA LEU A 131 7.74 -6.47 -1.31
C LEU A 131 6.51 -6.05 -2.11
N GLN A 132 5.86 -4.95 -1.75
CA GLN A 132 4.75 -4.38 -2.51
C GLN A 132 5.22 -3.48 -3.67
N ASP A 133 6.52 -3.21 -3.77
CA ASP A 133 7.10 -2.40 -4.85
C ASP A 133 6.89 -3.10 -6.18
N GLY A 134 6.23 -2.45 -7.14
CA GLY A 134 5.80 -3.03 -8.40
C GLY A 134 4.48 -3.82 -8.36
N ALA A 135 3.92 -4.09 -7.19
CA ALA A 135 2.64 -4.77 -7.09
C ALA A 135 1.49 -3.87 -7.57
N ALA A 136 0.46 -4.49 -8.14
CA ALA A 136 -0.79 -3.79 -8.44
C ALA A 136 -1.40 -3.22 -7.14
N THR A 137 -1.98 -2.03 -7.25
CA THR A 137 -2.68 -1.43 -6.11
C THR A 137 -3.87 -2.33 -5.73
N PRO A 138 -3.95 -2.84 -4.50
CA PRO A 138 -5.09 -3.63 -4.05
C PRO A 138 -6.41 -2.86 -4.22
N GLU A 139 -7.50 -3.60 -4.37
CA GLU A 139 -8.84 -3.04 -4.47
C GLU A 139 -9.11 -2.20 -5.74
N LEU A 140 -8.22 -2.17 -6.71
CA LEU A 140 -8.45 -1.58 -8.01
C LEU A 140 -8.93 -2.65 -9.00
N ARG A 141 -10.12 -2.45 -9.56
CA ARG A 141 -10.64 -3.26 -10.67
C ARG A 141 -10.10 -2.72 -11.98
N GLU A 142 -9.38 -3.54 -12.71
CA GLU A 142 -8.69 -3.13 -13.93
C GLU A 142 -9.67 -2.72 -15.02
N TRP A 143 -10.67 -3.57 -15.28
CA TRP A 143 -11.64 -3.31 -16.32
C TRP A 143 -13.03 -2.98 -15.77
N ARG A 144 -13.70 -2.05 -16.43
CA ARG A 144 -15.09 -1.68 -16.16
C ARG A 144 -15.81 -1.47 -17.46
N PHE A 145 -17.04 -1.97 -17.52
CA PHE A 145 -17.93 -1.81 -18.66
C PHE A 145 -19.31 -1.37 -18.19
N ASN A 146 -19.88 -0.38 -18.86
CA ASN A 146 -21.23 0.08 -18.65
C ASN A 146 -21.92 0.17 -20.00
N ALA A 147 -23.17 -0.27 -20.08
CA ALA A 147 -24.02 -0.05 -21.24
C ALA A 147 -25.44 0.26 -20.80
N VAL A 148 -26.05 1.18 -21.47
CA VAL A 148 -27.43 1.61 -21.26
C VAL A 148 -28.12 1.67 -22.61
N ALA A 149 -29.31 1.10 -22.69
CA ALA A 149 -30.16 1.24 -23.85
C ALA A 149 -31.56 1.72 -23.44
N ASN A 150 -32.13 2.63 -24.19
CA ASN A 150 -33.49 3.11 -23.99
C ASN A 150 -34.23 3.11 -25.32
N TYR A 151 -35.43 2.53 -25.33
CA TYR A 151 -36.32 2.49 -26.49
C TYR A 151 -37.62 3.22 -26.18
N THR A 152 -37.99 4.18 -27.04
CA THR A 152 -39.22 4.96 -26.92
C THR A 152 -40.13 4.56 -28.08
N PHE A 153 -41.37 4.18 -27.78
CA PHE A 153 -42.39 3.89 -28.77
C PHE A 153 -42.95 5.22 -29.29
N LEU A 154 -42.64 5.53 -30.55
CA LEU A 154 -43.04 6.83 -31.18
C LEU A 154 -44.43 6.80 -31.81
N ASP A 155 -44.96 5.61 -32.06
CA ASP A 155 -46.27 5.42 -32.69
C ASP A 155 -46.99 4.13 -32.22
N GLY A 156 -48.18 3.86 -32.76
CA GLY A 156 -48.97 2.67 -32.41
C GLY A 156 -49.63 2.74 -31.03
N ALA A 157 -50.08 1.57 -30.55
CA ALA A 157 -50.81 1.45 -29.28
C ALA A 157 -49.97 1.74 -28.02
N LEU A 158 -48.66 1.70 -28.14
CA LEU A 158 -47.72 1.95 -27.05
C LEU A 158 -47.01 3.29 -27.15
N LYS A 159 -47.49 4.17 -27.99
CA LYS A 159 -46.92 5.51 -28.17
C LYS A 159 -46.81 6.22 -26.83
N GLY A 160 -45.61 6.76 -26.56
CA GLY A 160 -45.28 7.42 -25.29
C GLY A 160 -44.68 6.48 -24.23
N LEU A 161 -44.76 5.14 -24.41
CA LEU A 161 -44.06 4.20 -23.57
C LEU A 161 -42.55 4.26 -23.87
N ASN A 162 -41.73 4.36 -22.84
CA ASN A 162 -40.29 4.12 -22.93
C ASN A 162 -39.90 2.96 -22.03
N ILE A 163 -38.98 2.15 -22.50
CA ILE A 163 -38.38 1.05 -21.74
C ILE A 163 -36.87 1.13 -21.89
N GLY A 164 -36.18 0.82 -20.85
CA GLY A 164 -34.74 0.81 -20.89
C GLY A 164 -34.13 -0.17 -19.92
N GLY A 165 -32.87 -0.41 -20.12
CA GLY A 165 -32.06 -1.23 -19.24
C GLY A 165 -30.60 -0.83 -19.28
N GLY A 166 -29.90 -1.20 -18.24
CA GLY A 166 -28.49 -0.97 -18.10
C GLY A 166 -27.80 -2.23 -17.58
N VAL A 167 -26.56 -2.40 -17.99
CA VAL A 167 -25.64 -3.38 -17.45
C VAL A 167 -24.36 -2.69 -17.02
N ARG A 168 -23.87 -3.04 -15.85
CA ARG A 168 -22.57 -2.63 -15.33
C ARG A 168 -21.78 -3.88 -14.99
N TRP A 169 -20.60 -3.96 -15.52
CA TRP A 169 -19.66 -5.02 -15.20
C TRP A 169 -18.37 -4.42 -14.69
N GLN A 170 -17.79 -5.07 -13.69
CA GLN A 170 -16.47 -4.79 -13.16
C GLN A 170 -15.69 -6.08 -13.07
N ASP A 171 -14.43 -6.02 -13.45
CA ASP A 171 -13.51 -7.15 -13.43
C ASP A 171 -13.25 -7.65 -12.02
N GLU A 172 -12.62 -8.81 -11.92
CA GLU A 172 -12.09 -9.33 -10.67
C GLU A 172 -11.07 -8.37 -10.04
N ILE A 173 -10.83 -8.52 -8.74
CA ILE A 173 -10.03 -7.58 -7.95
C ILE A 173 -8.97 -8.33 -7.17
N ALA A 174 -7.73 -7.83 -7.19
CA ALA A 174 -6.68 -8.36 -6.32
C ALA A 174 -6.98 -7.99 -4.86
N ILE A 175 -7.18 -8.99 -4.00
CA ILE A 175 -7.49 -8.83 -2.58
C ILE A 175 -6.30 -9.09 -1.66
N GLY A 176 -5.17 -9.54 -2.21
CA GLY A 176 -3.93 -9.80 -1.49
C GLY A 176 -2.98 -10.65 -2.30
N TYR A 177 -1.82 -10.93 -1.72
CA TYR A 177 -0.77 -11.71 -2.35
C TYR A 177 -0.33 -12.86 -1.45
N PRO A 178 -0.09 -14.08 -1.99
CA PRO A 178 0.53 -15.16 -1.24
C PRO A 178 1.91 -14.75 -0.75
N MET A 179 2.23 -15.09 0.47
CA MET A 179 3.57 -14.91 1.03
C MET A 179 4.28 -16.26 1.05
N TYR A 180 5.52 -16.27 0.64
CA TYR A 180 6.41 -17.44 0.73
C TYR A 180 7.79 -16.99 1.19
N TYR A 181 8.64 -17.95 1.53
CA TYR A 181 10.04 -17.69 1.86
C TYR A 181 10.90 -18.00 0.64
N ASP A 182 11.79 -17.09 0.29
CA ASP A 182 12.75 -17.27 -0.80
C ASP A 182 13.87 -18.28 -0.40
N ASP A 183 14.81 -18.51 -1.30
CA ASP A 183 15.92 -19.44 -1.08
C ASP A 183 16.87 -19.01 0.06
N ASN A 184 16.83 -17.76 0.48
CA ASN A 184 17.58 -17.23 1.62
C ASN A 184 16.80 -17.32 2.93
N GLY A 185 15.54 -17.73 2.88
CA GLY A 185 14.64 -17.75 4.02
C GLY A 185 13.99 -16.40 4.33
N ASP A 186 14.05 -15.45 3.40
CA ASP A 186 13.41 -14.13 3.55
C ASP A 186 11.95 -14.18 3.09
N PRO A 187 11.02 -13.55 3.83
CA PRO A 187 9.62 -13.49 3.42
C PRO A 187 9.46 -12.61 2.17
N THR A 188 8.77 -13.14 1.18
CA THR A 188 8.46 -12.43 -0.05
C THR A 188 7.01 -12.65 -0.48
N TYR A 189 6.46 -11.77 -1.31
CA TYR A 189 5.11 -11.91 -1.87
C TYR A 189 5.17 -12.35 -3.33
N ASP A 190 4.30 -13.27 -3.71
CA ASP A 190 4.07 -13.60 -5.11
C ASP A 190 3.14 -12.56 -5.74
N ILE A 191 3.72 -11.47 -6.21
CA ILE A 191 2.97 -10.36 -6.83
C ILE A 191 2.39 -10.72 -8.20
N ASN A 192 2.83 -11.85 -8.79
CA ASN A 192 2.35 -12.30 -10.09
C ASN A 192 1.13 -13.22 -9.98
N ASN A 193 0.83 -13.73 -8.79
CA ASN A 193 -0.31 -14.63 -8.53
C ASN A 193 -1.15 -14.12 -7.35
N PRO A 194 -1.80 -12.96 -7.47
CA PRO A 194 -2.64 -12.42 -6.41
C PRO A 194 -3.83 -13.33 -6.09
N TYR A 195 -4.33 -13.26 -4.87
CA TYR A 195 -5.67 -13.75 -4.56
C TYR A 195 -6.70 -12.82 -5.21
N MET A 196 -7.60 -13.38 -6.02
CA MET A 196 -8.61 -12.61 -6.74
C MET A 196 -9.96 -12.71 -6.05
N GLY A 197 -10.61 -11.57 -5.86
CA GLY A 197 -12.03 -11.47 -5.57
C GLY A 197 -12.84 -11.56 -6.87
N PRO A 198 -14.15 -11.89 -6.80
CA PRO A 198 -14.97 -12.10 -7.98
C PRO A 198 -15.21 -10.81 -8.78
N ASP A 199 -15.48 -10.99 -10.06
CA ASP A 199 -16.10 -9.96 -10.90
C ASP A 199 -17.54 -9.65 -10.45
N GLU A 200 -18.05 -8.52 -10.85
CA GLU A 200 -19.39 -8.07 -10.46
C GLU A 200 -20.23 -7.66 -11.66
N TRP A 201 -21.48 -8.14 -11.66
CA TRP A 201 -22.48 -7.78 -12.63
C TRP A 201 -23.69 -7.13 -11.96
N ASN A 202 -24.11 -5.98 -12.48
CA ASN A 202 -25.29 -5.28 -12.03
C ASN A 202 -26.18 -5.00 -13.24
N PHE A 203 -27.51 -5.23 -13.08
CA PHE A 203 -28.50 -5.00 -14.11
C PHE A 203 -29.57 -4.06 -13.59
N ASP A 204 -29.89 -3.06 -14.38
CA ASP A 204 -30.94 -2.09 -14.12
C ASP A 204 -32.01 -2.18 -15.22
N MET A 205 -33.29 -2.01 -14.87
CA MET A 205 -34.39 -1.92 -15.80
C MET A 205 -35.37 -0.85 -15.38
N TRP A 206 -35.93 -0.15 -16.34
CA TRP A 206 -36.95 0.87 -16.10
C TRP A 206 -37.97 0.91 -17.22
N ALA A 207 -39.14 1.42 -16.90
CA ALA A 207 -40.19 1.78 -17.85
C ALA A 207 -40.84 3.08 -17.42
N GLY A 208 -41.22 3.91 -18.37
CA GLY A 208 -41.91 5.17 -18.18
C GLY A 208 -42.96 5.37 -19.28
N TYR A 209 -43.95 6.22 -19.02
CA TYR A 209 -44.98 6.58 -19.99
C TYR A 209 -45.21 8.09 -19.94
N GLU A 210 -45.17 8.77 -21.11
CA GLU A 210 -45.44 10.20 -21.30
C GLU A 210 -46.74 10.44 -22.08
#